data_9c17e27764789b6fc5f8e0fc339c8fab
#
_entry.id   9c17e27764789b6fc5f8e0fc339c8fab
#
_cell.length_a   1.000
_cell.length_b   1.000
_cell.length_c   1.000
_cell.angle_alpha   90.00
_cell.angle_beta   90.00
_cell.angle_gamma   90.00
#
_symmetry.space_group_name_H-M   'P 1'
#
loop_
_entity.id
_entity.type
_entity.pdbx_description
1 polymer ?
#
loop_
_entity_poly.entity_id
_entity_poly.type
_entity_poly.pdbx_seq_one_letter_code
_entity_poly.pdbx_strand_id
1 'polypeptide(L)'
;MKKRVLRFAPSPTGYLHVGNIRTALFNYLQAKKVGAEFILRLDDTDKERSSQHFIDQIKRDLEWLGINWDRVEQQSLRIERYKEVLNKFKEQKVVYECFETSLELELKRKKQQNQGKPPVYDRSA
;
A
#
# COMPACT_ATOMS: atom_id res chain seq x y z
N MET A 1 -22.95 13.89 -10.95
CA MET A 1 -22.00 14.07 -9.79
C MET A 1 -21.04 12.90 -9.74
N LYS A 2 -19.73 13.13 -9.52
CA LYS A 2 -18.75 12.05 -9.35
C LYS A 2 -19.07 11.27 -8.07
N LYS A 3 -19.30 9.93 -8.17
CA LYS A 3 -19.56 9.08 -7.01
C LYS A 3 -18.35 9.14 -6.06
N ARG A 4 -18.59 9.42 -4.78
CA ARG A 4 -17.52 9.41 -3.77
C ARG A 4 -17.07 7.98 -3.52
N VAL A 5 -15.78 7.78 -3.30
CA VAL A 5 -15.18 6.47 -3.03
C VAL A 5 -14.32 6.57 -1.79
N LEU A 6 -14.53 5.68 -0.85
CA LEU A 6 -13.69 5.47 0.32
C LEU A 6 -13.07 4.07 0.25
N ARG A 7 -11.99 3.86 0.98
CA ARG A 7 -11.29 2.57 0.94
C ARG A 7 -10.67 2.17 2.27
N PHE A 8 -10.54 0.86 2.45
CA PHE A 8 -9.59 0.26 3.36
C PHE A 8 -8.54 -0.51 2.55
N ALA A 9 -7.25 -0.32 2.84
CA ALA A 9 -6.17 -0.83 2.00
C ALA A 9 -5.10 -1.54 2.84
N PRO A 10 -5.41 -2.72 3.41
CA PRO A 10 -4.46 -3.49 4.19
C PRO A 10 -3.45 -4.23 3.30
N SER A 11 -2.20 -4.37 3.79
CA SER A 11 -1.24 -5.31 3.22
C SER A 11 -1.46 -6.68 3.85
N PRO A 12 -1.61 -7.76 3.07
CA PRO A 12 -1.90 -9.11 3.58
C PRO A 12 -0.61 -9.83 4.05
N THR A 13 0.13 -9.19 4.95
CA THR A 13 1.40 -9.65 5.51
C THR A 13 1.27 -10.20 6.93
N GLY A 14 0.05 -10.23 7.47
CA GLY A 14 -0.29 -10.69 8.81
C GLY A 14 -1.77 -10.51 9.12
N TYR A 15 -2.16 -10.83 10.34
CA TYR A 15 -3.52 -10.64 10.84
C TYR A 15 -3.84 -9.17 11.05
N LEU A 16 -5.14 -8.82 10.94
CA LEU A 16 -5.60 -7.50 11.33
C LEU A 16 -5.47 -7.30 12.85
N HIS A 17 -5.11 -6.11 13.25
CA HIS A 17 -5.12 -5.68 14.65
C HIS A 17 -6.09 -4.51 14.82
N VAL A 18 -6.37 -4.14 16.08
CA VAL A 18 -7.36 -3.10 16.42
C VAL A 18 -7.11 -1.78 15.68
N GLY A 19 -5.86 -1.41 15.42
CA GLY A 19 -5.52 -0.20 14.67
C GLY A 19 -5.96 -0.25 13.20
N ASN A 20 -5.80 -1.41 12.55
CA ASN A 20 -6.29 -1.62 11.17
C ASN A 20 -7.82 -1.60 11.15
N ILE A 21 -8.47 -2.31 12.09
CA ILE A 21 -9.93 -2.38 12.21
C ILE A 21 -10.53 -1.00 12.44
N ARG A 22 -9.94 -0.20 13.32
CA ARG A 22 -10.35 1.20 13.52
C ARG A 22 -10.38 1.98 12.21
N THR A 23 -9.32 1.87 11.41
CA THR A 23 -9.24 2.56 10.11
C THR A 23 -10.31 2.07 9.14
N ALA A 24 -10.54 0.74 9.06
CA ALA A 24 -11.58 0.15 8.25
C ALA A 24 -12.96 0.66 8.68
N LEU A 25 -13.25 0.62 9.98
CA LEU A 25 -14.55 1.02 10.55
C LEU A 25 -14.86 2.50 10.26
N PHE A 26 -13.92 3.42 10.48
CA PHE A 26 -14.14 4.84 10.20
C PHE A 26 -14.45 5.10 8.73
N ASN A 27 -13.71 4.49 7.82
CA ASN A 27 -13.95 4.64 6.38
C ASN A 27 -15.30 4.02 5.98
N TYR A 28 -15.65 2.86 6.54
CA TYR A 28 -16.92 2.20 6.28
C TYR A 28 -18.11 3.03 6.75
N LEU A 29 -18.09 3.50 8.00
CA LEU A 29 -19.15 4.33 8.55
C LEU A 29 -19.30 5.65 7.78
N GLN A 30 -18.19 6.26 7.40
CA GLN A 30 -18.22 7.47 6.57
C GLN A 30 -18.79 7.17 5.18
N ALA A 31 -18.43 6.04 4.56
CA ALA A 31 -19.00 5.63 3.28
C ALA A 31 -20.52 5.46 3.37
N LYS A 32 -21.00 4.78 4.40
CA LYS A 32 -22.45 4.63 4.66
C LYS A 32 -23.15 5.97 4.88
N LYS A 33 -22.56 6.85 5.67
CA LYS A 33 -23.13 8.19 5.97
C LYS A 33 -23.33 9.04 4.72
N VAL A 34 -22.40 8.98 3.75
CA VAL A 34 -22.43 9.86 2.57
C VAL A 34 -22.87 9.16 1.29
N GLY A 35 -23.31 7.91 1.37
CA GLY A 35 -23.71 7.09 0.20
C GLY A 35 -22.54 6.87 -0.78
N ALA A 36 -21.32 6.70 -0.27
CA ALA A 36 -20.13 6.46 -1.08
C ALA A 36 -19.91 4.96 -1.31
N GLU A 37 -19.19 4.64 -2.38
CA GLU A 37 -18.65 3.31 -2.61
C GLU A 37 -17.52 3.03 -1.61
N PHE A 38 -17.53 1.83 -0.98
CA PHE A 38 -16.48 1.40 -0.08
C PHE A 38 -15.67 0.25 -0.71
N ILE A 39 -14.37 0.44 -0.88
CA ILE A 39 -13.48 -0.50 -1.56
C ILE A 39 -12.55 -1.17 -0.56
N LEU A 40 -12.43 -2.49 -0.64
CA LEU A 40 -11.33 -3.24 -0.05
C LEU A 40 -10.20 -3.33 -1.08
N ARG A 41 -9.05 -2.68 -0.83
CA ARG A 41 -7.87 -2.78 -1.69
C ARG A 41 -6.78 -3.58 -0.96
N LEU A 42 -6.41 -4.70 -1.53
CA LEU A 42 -5.33 -5.54 -1.02
C LEU A 42 -4.00 -5.02 -1.56
N ASP A 43 -3.14 -4.51 -0.67
CA ASP A 43 -1.82 -3.97 -1.04
C ASP A 43 -0.77 -5.08 -0.88
N ASP A 44 -0.77 -6.01 -1.84
CA ASP A 44 -0.02 -7.28 -1.86
C ASP A 44 1.21 -7.24 -2.79
N THR A 45 1.85 -6.09 -2.94
CA THR A 45 3.05 -5.94 -3.78
C THR A 45 4.30 -6.57 -3.17
N ASP A 46 4.34 -6.77 -1.86
CA ASP A 46 5.39 -7.50 -1.15
C ASP A 46 5.10 -9.01 -1.23
N LYS A 47 5.66 -9.65 -2.26
CA LYS A 47 5.40 -11.08 -2.54
C LYS A 47 5.98 -12.04 -1.50
N GLU A 48 7.02 -11.64 -0.79
CA GLU A 48 7.65 -12.49 0.22
C GLU A 48 6.81 -12.61 1.49
N ARG A 49 6.17 -11.52 1.89
CA ARG A 49 5.37 -11.45 3.12
C ARG A 49 3.88 -11.60 2.91
N SER A 50 3.38 -11.33 1.69
CA SER A 50 1.97 -11.46 1.37
C SER A 50 1.58 -12.91 1.11
N SER A 51 0.43 -13.33 1.62
CA SER A 51 -0.09 -14.67 1.37
C SER A 51 -1.60 -14.69 1.15
N GLN A 52 -2.07 -15.70 0.40
CA GLN A 52 -3.49 -15.93 0.19
C GLN A 52 -4.22 -16.18 1.51
N HIS A 53 -3.57 -16.88 2.45
CA HIS A 53 -4.11 -17.11 3.79
C HIS A 53 -4.50 -15.79 4.49
N PHE A 54 -3.63 -14.79 4.47
CA PHE A 54 -3.93 -13.50 5.09
C PHE A 54 -4.97 -12.69 4.31
N ILE A 55 -5.03 -12.82 2.99
CA ILE A 55 -6.10 -12.22 2.19
C ILE A 55 -7.47 -12.76 2.62
N ASP A 56 -7.59 -14.07 2.75
CA ASP A 56 -8.82 -14.72 3.15
C ASP A 56 -9.19 -14.39 4.62
N GLN A 57 -8.18 -14.29 5.48
CA GLN A 57 -8.39 -13.92 6.88
C GLN A 57 -8.89 -12.46 7.01
N ILE A 58 -8.28 -11.52 6.28
CA ILE A 58 -8.74 -10.12 6.25
C ILE A 58 -10.22 -10.03 5.85
N LYS A 59 -10.62 -10.76 4.82
CA LYS A 59 -12.03 -10.79 4.38
C LYS A 59 -12.94 -11.33 5.47
N ARG A 60 -12.59 -12.47 6.07
CA ARG A 60 -13.38 -13.10 7.15
C ARG A 60 -13.50 -12.19 8.38
N ASP A 61 -12.42 -11.53 8.79
CA ASP A 61 -12.43 -10.63 9.94
C ASP A 61 -13.32 -9.42 9.70
N LEU A 62 -13.29 -8.84 8.50
CA LEU A 62 -14.17 -7.73 8.12
C LEU A 62 -15.64 -8.15 8.06
N GLU A 63 -15.93 -9.30 7.46
CA GLU A 63 -17.28 -9.86 7.39
C GLU A 63 -17.84 -10.16 8.78
N TRP A 64 -17.02 -10.74 9.68
CA TRP A 64 -17.40 -10.99 11.07
C TRP A 64 -17.75 -9.71 11.82
N LEU A 65 -17.07 -8.59 11.51
CA LEU A 65 -17.37 -7.27 12.05
C LEU A 65 -18.55 -6.56 11.36
N GLY A 66 -19.17 -7.17 10.35
CA GLY A 66 -20.25 -6.56 9.57
C GLY A 66 -19.76 -5.45 8.63
N ILE A 67 -18.46 -5.37 8.36
CA ILE A 67 -17.87 -4.41 7.43
C ILE A 67 -17.85 -5.03 6.02
N ASN A 68 -18.86 -4.69 5.23
CA ASN A 68 -18.98 -5.16 3.85
C ASN A 68 -18.40 -4.11 2.88
N TRP A 69 -17.92 -4.56 1.74
CA TRP A 69 -17.36 -3.72 0.67
C TRP A 69 -18.12 -3.91 -0.64
N ASP A 70 -18.13 -2.89 -1.47
CA ASP A 70 -18.80 -2.92 -2.77
C ASP A 70 -17.96 -3.62 -3.84
N ARG A 71 -16.62 -3.52 -3.75
CA ARG A 71 -15.69 -4.26 -4.62
C ARG A 71 -14.32 -4.46 -3.97
N VAL A 72 -13.58 -5.43 -4.51
CA VAL A 72 -12.18 -5.71 -4.14
C VAL A 72 -11.27 -5.26 -5.27
N GLU A 73 -10.17 -4.62 -4.90
CA GLU A 73 -9.05 -4.32 -5.78
C GLU A 73 -7.79 -4.99 -5.22
N GLN A 74 -6.93 -5.50 -6.09
CA GLN A 74 -5.68 -6.15 -5.70
C GLN A 74 -4.52 -5.59 -6.51
N GLN A 75 -3.47 -5.13 -5.82
CA GLN A 75 -2.37 -4.41 -6.46
C GLN A 75 -1.53 -5.31 -7.36
N SER A 76 -1.28 -6.56 -6.95
CA SER A 76 -0.52 -7.52 -7.76
C SER A 76 -1.13 -7.79 -9.13
N LEU A 77 -2.44 -7.65 -9.28
CA LEU A 77 -3.14 -7.82 -10.55
C LEU A 77 -3.02 -6.60 -11.49
N ARG A 78 -2.39 -5.52 -11.02
CA ARG A 78 -2.25 -4.25 -11.78
C ARG A 78 -0.81 -3.92 -12.16
N ILE A 79 0.11 -4.85 -12.05
CA ILE A 79 1.54 -4.64 -12.30
C ILE A 79 1.80 -4.11 -13.71
N GLU A 80 1.12 -4.62 -14.73
CA GLU A 80 1.29 -4.14 -16.11
C GLU A 80 0.88 -2.66 -16.24
N ARG A 81 -0.21 -2.27 -15.58
CA ARG A 81 -0.60 -0.85 -15.54
C ARG A 81 0.44 0.03 -14.84
N TYR A 82 1.08 -0.48 -13.78
CA TYR A 82 2.15 0.27 -13.09
C TYR A 82 3.38 0.41 -13.97
N LYS A 83 3.75 -0.61 -14.75
CA LYS A 83 4.85 -0.53 -15.74
C LYS A 83 4.57 0.52 -16.82
N GLU A 84 3.35 0.56 -17.36
CA GLU A 84 2.95 1.59 -18.34
C GLU A 84 3.12 3.01 -17.77
N VAL A 85 2.66 3.23 -16.53
CA VAL A 85 2.77 4.55 -15.88
C VAL A 85 4.23 4.89 -15.58
N LEU A 86 5.03 3.91 -15.13
CA LEU A 86 6.46 4.08 -14.90
C LEU A 86 7.18 4.52 -16.17
N ASN A 87 6.88 3.90 -17.31
CA ASN A 87 7.48 4.27 -18.60
C ASN A 87 7.15 5.74 -18.95
N LYS A 88 5.90 6.17 -18.77
CA LYS A 88 5.53 7.57 -18.95
C LYS A 88 6.32 8.51 -18.03
N PHE A 89 6.55 8.13 -16.77
CA PHE A 89 7.35 8.92 -15.85
C PHE A 89 8.83 8.97 -16.24
N LYS A 90 9.39 7.89 -16.81
CA LYS A 90 10.74 7.88 -17.39
C LYS A 90 10.84 8.86 -18.56
N GLU A 91 9.89 8.82 -19.50
CA GLU A 91 9.81 9.76 -20.63
C GLU A 91 9.73 11.22 -20.18
N GLN A 92 8.95 11.49 -19.14
CA GLN A 92 8.80 12.82 -18.54
C GLN A 92 9.99 13.23 -17.64
N LYS A 93 10.97 12.35 -17.42
CA LYS A 93 12.14 12.57 -16.53
C LYS A 93 11.76 12.93 -15.09
N VAL A 94 10.61 12.49 -14.59
CA VAL A 94 10.18 12.70 -13.19
C VAL A 94 10.63 11.57 -12.27
N VAL A 95 11.17 10.49 -12.82
CA VAL A 95 11.82 9.39 -12.10
C VAL A 95 13.21 9.15 -12.67
N TYR A 96 14.09 8.58 -11.85
CA TYR A 96 15.46 8.18 -12.23
C TYR A 96 15.73 6.75 -11.77
N GLU A 97 16.69 6.10 -12.39
CA GLU A 97 17.11 4.75 -12.00
C GLU A 97 18.06 4.80 -10.81
N CYS A 98 17.91 3.86 -9.89
CA CYS A 98 18.76 3.67 -8.72
C CYS A 98 19.27 2.23 -8.75
N PHE A 99 20.58 2.05 -8.72
CA PHE A 99 21.23 0.76 -8.89
C PHE A 99 21.82 0.21 -7.59
N GLU A 100 21.76 0.99 -6.50
CA GLU A 100 22.26 0.54 -5.22
C GLU A 100 21.43 -0.60 -4.65
N THR A 101 22.12 -1.58 -4.11
CA THR A 101 21.52 -2.66 -3.34
C THR A 101 20.97 -2.17 -2.00
N SER A 102 20.05 -2.92 -1.39
CA SER A 102 19.52 -2.61 -0.05
C SER A 102 20.64 -2.49 1.00
N LEU A 103 21.69 -3.33 0.89
CA LEU A 103 22.83 -3.28 1.79
C LEU A 103 23.65 -1.98 1.64
N GLU A 104 23.90 -1.56 0.41
CA GLU A 104 24.62 -0.31 0.14
C GLU A 104 23.84 0.91 0.66
N LEU A 105 22.51 0.92 0.46
CA LEU A 105 21.65 1.97 1.01
C LEU A 105 21.67 1.99 2.54
N GLU A 106 21.66 0.83 3.19
CA GLU A 106 21.76 0.72 4.64
C GLU A 106 23.12 1.23 5.15
N LEU A 107 24.21 0.86 4.52
CA LEU A 107 25.55 1.35 4.86
C LEU A 107 25.67 2.87 4.68
N LYS A 108 25.14 3.43 3.58
CA LYS A 108 25.07 4.89 3.38
C LYS A 108 24.30 5.58 4.51
N ARG A 109 23.14 5.05 4.90
CA ARG A 109 22.32 5.58 6.02
C ARG A 109 23.07 5.56 7.34
N LYS A 110 23.70 4.43 7.70
CA LYS A 110 24.53 4.31 8.91
C LYS A 110 25.69 5.30 8.92
N LYS A 111 26.38 5.46 7.79
CA LYS A 111 27.47 6.46 7.66
C LYS A 111 26.99 7.89 7.89
N GLN A 112 25.86 8.27 7.30
CA GLN A 112 25.26 9.59 7.51
C GLN A 112 24.87 9.82 8.98
N GLN A 113 24.22 8.83 9.62
CA GLN A 113 23.87 8.89 11.03
C GLN A 113 25.09 9.06 11.94
N ASN A 114 26.18 8.31 11.70
CA ASN A 114 27.42 8.41 12.46
C ASN A 114 28.10 9.80 12.29
N GLN A 115 27.81 10.50 11.19
CA GLN A 115 28.29 11.87 10.93
C GLN A 115 27.32 12.96 11.48
N GLY A 116 26.27 12.56 12.21
CA GLY A 116 25.22 13.48 12.69
C GLY A 116 24.35 14.09 11.59
N LYS A 117 24.36 13.49 10.38
CA LYS A 117 23.56 13.94 9.24
C LYS A 117 22.24 13.14 9.17
N PRO A 118 21.14 13.74 8.69
CA PRO A 118 19.92 13.02 8.45
C PRO A 118 20.15 11.94 7.37
N PRO A 119 19.59 10.72 7.51
CA PRO A 119 19.78 9.60 6.59
C PRO A 119 18.93 9.77 5.32
N VAL A 120 19.25 10.76 4.51
CA VAL A 120 18.55 11.11 3.27
C VAL A 120 19.34 10.56 2.07
N TYR A 121 18.62 10.01 1.08
CA TYR A 121 19.24 9.58 -0.17
C TYR A 121 19.75 10.79 -0.96
N ASP A 122 21.04 10.80 -1.29
CA ASP A 122 21.74 11.94 -1.91
C ASP A 122 21.84 11.88 -3.43
N ARG A 123 21.24 10.86 -4.06
CA ARG A 123 21.26 10.60 -5.51
C ARG A 123 22.69 10.42 -6.08
N SER A 124 23.61 9.97 -5.26
CA SER A 124 25.02 9.74 -5.65
C SER A 124 25.22 8.33 -6.21
N ALA A 125 24.35 7.88 -7.13
CA ALA A 125 24.49 6.60 -7.82
C ALA A 125 25.21 6.78 -9.15
#